data_3cc63502274dbf1f150b6f1540244271
#
_entry.id   3cc63502274dbf1f150b6f1540244271
#
_cell.length_a   1.000
_cell.length_b   1.000
_cell.length_c   1.000
_cell.angle_alpha   90.00
_cell.angle_beta   90.00
_cell.angle_gamma   90.00
#
_symmetry.space_group_name_H-M   'P 1'
#
loop_
_entity.id
_entity.type
_entity.pdbx_description
1 polymer ?
#
loop_
_entity_poly.entity_id
_entity_poly.type
_entity_poly.pdbx_seq_one_letter_code
_entity_poly.pdbx_strand_id
1 'polypeptide(L)'
;KRYFAIGFPNDKGGYELRNKFFKGCVAPKGTTFVKAGNEPGRECNVFEGFFDFLSAVTINQDAAQKDNLVLNSIIYLRKSTDLLSQYDHIHAYLDNDEAGRKAVQTLKDSLGEKVIDHTADYNGCKDLNEFLVKNQQNINHQNSTNNESNINNEESNEEISEGGLHGSRRVLHRCLR
;
A
#
# COMPACT_ATOMS: atom_id res chain seq x y z
N LYS A 1 -7.63 24.21 17.93
CA LYS A 1 -6.60 23.45 17.20
C LYS A 1 -7.25 22.85 15.95
N ARG A 2 -6.69 23.11 14.76
CA ARG A 2 -7.13 22.46 13.52
C ARG A 2 -6.32 21.18 13.33
N TYR A 3 -6.98 20.08 12.93
CA TYR A 3 -6.33 18.82 12.61
C TYR A 3 -6.59 18.50 11.13
N PHE A 4 -5.57 18.03 10.45
CA PHE A 4 -5.68 17.50 9.11
C PHE A 4 -5.80 15.98 9.20
N ALA A 5 -6.74 15.39 8.46
CA ALA A 5 -6.89 13.94 8.34
C ALA A 5 -7.28 13.57 6.91
N ILE A 6 -6.84 12.41 6.48
CA ILE A 6 -7.37 11.77 5.27
C ILE A 6 -8.72 11.18 5.62
N GLY A 7 -9.74 11.53 4.84
CA GLY A 7 -11.09 10.97 4.94
C GLY A 7 -11.35 9.97 3.83
N PHE A 8 -11.76 8.74 4.19
CA PHE A 8 -12.13 7.69 3.26
C PHE A 8 -13.63 7.40 3.42
N PRO A 9 -14.46 7.61 2.39
CA PRO A 9 -15.91 7.48 2.49
C PRO A 9 -16.30 6.01 2.65
N ASN A 10 -17.40 5.76 3.34
CA ASN A 10 -18.02 4.44 3.43
C ASN A 10 -19.40 4.39 2.77
N ASP A 11 -19.91 3.18 2.53
CA ASP A 11 -21.16 2.93 1.81
C ASP A 11 -22.41 3.46 2.52
N LYS A 12 -22.29 3.93 3.75
CA LYS A 12 -23.38 4.52 4.53
C LYS A 12 -23.36 6.04 4.59
N GLY A 13 -22.43 6.68 3.86
CA GLY A 13 -22.28 8.14 3.84
C GLY A 13 -21.48 8.72 4.99
N GLY A 14 -20.80 7.87 5.78
CA GLY A 14 -19.81 8.29 6.76
C GLY A 14 -18.40 8.28 6.21
N TYR A 15 -17.41 8.60 7.06
CA TYR A 15 -15.99 8.60 6.69
C TYR A 15 -15.15 7.94 7.76
N GLU A 16 -14.17 7.16 7.34
CA GLU A 16 -13.03 6.80 8.18
C GLU A 16 -11.96 7.88 8.08
N LEU A 17 -11.42 8.29 9.22
CA LEU A 17 -10.43 9.38 9.30
C LEU A 17 -9.09 8.85 9.81
N ARG A 18 -8.01 9.26 9.16
CA ARG A 18 -6.64 8.90 9.56
C ARG A 18 -5.69 10.08 9.40
N ASN A 19 -4.82 10.22 10.39
CA ASN A 19 -3.57 10.96 10.26
C ASN A 19 -2.49 10.27 11.10
N LYS A 20 -1.30 10.89 11.19
CA LYS A 20 -0.17 10.37 11.96
C LYS A 20 -0.49 10.14 13.45
N PHE A 21 -1.47 10.88 14.01
CA PHE A 21 -1.70 10.97 15.45
C PHE A 21 -3.00 10.31 15.91
N PHE A 22 -3.96 10.10 15.01
CA PHE A 22 -5.24 9.52 15.39
C PHE A 22 -5.92 8.72 14.27
N LYS A 23 -6.77 7.80 14.71
CA LYS A 23 -7.78 7.10 13.94
C LYS A 23 -9.14 7.51 14.46
N GLY A 24 -10.03 7.95 13.57
CA GLY A 24 -11.37 8.37 13.92
C GLY A 24 -12.37 8.04 12.83
N CYS A 25 -13.62 8.45 13.02
CA CYS A 25 -14.65 8.34 12.01
C CYS A 25 -15.66 9.49 12.12
N VAL A 26 -16.29 9.80 11.00
CA VAL A 26 -17.54 10.55 10.93
C VAL A 26 -18.64 9.53 10.69
N ALA A 27 -19.65 9.52 11.57
CA ALA A 27 -20.76 8.56 11.50
C ALA A 27 -21.62 8.78 10.23
N PRO A 28 -22.30 7.72 9.77
CA PRO A 28 -22.36 6.38 10.30
C PRO A 28 -21.12 5.54 9.92
N LYS A 29 -20.76 4.57 10.76
CA LYS A 29 -19.74 3.57 10.43
C LYS A 29 -20.25 2.54 9.44
N GLY A 30 -19.40 2.10 8.52
CA GLY A 30 -19.73 1.09 7.52
C GLY A 30 -18.51 0.55 6.81
N THR A 31 -18.72 -0.45 5.98
CA THR A 31 -17.75 -0.93 5.00
C THR A 31 -17.61 0.08 3.86
N THR A 32 -16.55 -0.07 3.07
CA THR A 32 -16.42 0.59 1.77
C THR A 32 -16.24 -0.47 0.71
N PHE A 33 -17.10 -0.46 -0.31
CA PHE A 33 -17.01 -1.36 -1.43
C PHE A 33 -16.63 -0.59 -2.70
N VAL A 34 -15.46 -0.93 -3.26
CA VAL A 34 -14.91 -0.31 -4.47
C VAL A 34 -14.94 -1.33 -5.60
N LYS A 35 -15.81 -1.12 -6.59
CA LYS A 35 -15.91 -1.97 -7.77
C LYS A 35 -14.78 -1.68 -8.75
N ALA A 36 -14.24 -2.73 -9.37
CA ALA A 36 -13.26 -2.62 -10.44
C ALA A 36 -13.86 -2.12 -11.76
N GLY A 37 -15.11 -2.44 -12.02
CA GLY A 37 -15.80 -2.10 -13.26
C GLY A 37 -17.33 -2.18 -13.14
N ASN A 38 -18.01 -2.15 -14.29
CA ASN A 38 -19.47 -2.22 -14.34
C ASN A 38 -20.02 -3.65 -14.23
N GLU A 39 -19.22 -4.65 -14.64
CA GLU A 39 -19.59 -6.06 -14.53
C GLU A 39 -19.16 -6.62 -13.18
N PRO A 40 -19.90 -7.61 -12.62
CA PRO A 40 -19.49 -8.28 -11.39
C PRO A 40 -18.13 -8.95 -11.58
N GLY A 41 -17.17 -8.61 -10.72
CA GLY A 41 -15.88 -9.28 -10.68
C GLY A 41 -16.02 -10.73 -10.21
N ARG A 42 -15.06 -11.59 -10.60
CA ARG A 42 -14.96 -12.96 -10.08
C ARG A 42 -14.10 -13.04 -8.82
N GLU A 43 -13.32 -12.01 -8.56
CA GLU A 43 -12.36 -11.92 -7.47
C GLU A 43 -12.62 -10.67 -6.62
N CYS A 44 -12.49 -10.81 -5.32
CA CYS A 44 -12.63 -9.70 -4.38
C CYS A 44 -11.46 -9.67 -3.40
N ASN A 45 -10.84 -8.52 -3.27
CA ASN A 45 -9.87 -8.27 -2.20
C ASN A 45 -10.62 -7.79 -0.95
N VAL A 46 -10.21 -8.28 0.22
CA VAL A 46 -10.76 -7.89 1.52
C VAL A 46 -9.65 -7.30 2.37
N PHE A 47 -9.83 -6.06 2.83
CA PHE A 47 -8.90 -5.32 3.66
C PHE A 47 -9.52 -4.98 5.02
N GLU A 48 -8.72 -4.97 6.10
CA GLU A 48 -9.20 -4.52 7.39
C GLU A 48 -9.39 -3.00 7.43
N GLY A 49 -8.43 -2.25 6.87
CA GLY A 49 -8.42 -0.79 6.84
C GLY A 49 -8.17 -0.21 5.45
N PHE A 50 -8.55 1.04 5.25
CA PHE A 50 -8.41 1.68 3.94
C PHE A 50 -6.94 2.01 3.58
N PHE A 51 -6.03 2.11 4.56
CA PHE A 51 -4.61 2.27 4.26
C PHE A 51 -4.02 1.00 3.65
N ASP A 52 -4.47 -0.18 4.07
CA ASP A 52 -4.04 -1.45 3.47
C ASP A 52 -4.52 -1.57 2.03
N PHE A 53 -5.77 -1.17 1.76
CA PHE A 53 -6.30 -1.06 0.40
C PHE A 53 -5.45 -0.12 -0.47
N LEU A 54 -5.16 1.10 0.00
CA LEU A 54 -4.33 2.05 -0.73
C LEU A 54 -2.91 1.52 -0.92
N SER A 55 -2.36 0.81 0.06
CA SER A 55 -1.05 0.17 -0.03
C SER A 55 -1.03 -0.94 -1.07
N ALA A 56 -2.07 -1.78 -1.12
CA ALA A 56 -2.20 -2.83 -2.13
C ALA A 56 -2.19 -2.25 -3.55
N VAL A 57 -2.99 -1.20 -3.80
CA VAL A 57 -3.03 -0.51 -5.10
C VAL A 57 -1.68 0.15 -5.45
N THR A 58 -0.95 0.62 -4.44
CA THR A 58 0.39 1.22 -4.63
C THR A 58 1.45 0.17 -4.96
N ILE A 59 1.40 -1.00 -4.32
CA ILE A 59 2.34 -2.12 -4.54
C ILE A 59 2.05 -2.80 -5.88
N ASN A 60 0.78 -3.04 -6.15
CA ASN A 60 0.34 -3.75 -7.36
C ASN A 60 -0.95 -3.12 -7.90
N GLN A 61 -0.87 -2.50 -9.07
CA GLN A 61 -2.02 -1.88 -9.73
C GLN A 61 -3.13 -2.87 -10.10
N ASP A 62 -2.82 -4.18 -10.20
CA ASP A 62 -3.83 -5.22 -10.43
C ASP A 62 -4.84 -5.32 -9.28
N ALA A 63 -4.48 -4.87 -8.08
CA ALA A 63 -5.43 -4.76 -6.97
C ALA A 63 -6.61 -3.82 -7.30
N ALA A 64 -6.40 -2.80 -8.12
CA ALA A 64 -7.45 -1.90 -8.59
C ALA A 64 -8.34 -2.51 -9.69
N GLN A 65 -7.91 -3.62 -10.30
CA GLN A 65 -8.66 -4.34 -11.33
C GLN A 65 -9.65 -5.37 -10.76
N LYS A 66 -9.62 -5.58 -9.45
CA LYS A 66 -10.54 -6.47 -8.72
C LYS A 66 -11.53 -5.66 -7.90
N ASP A 67 -12.65 -6.26 -7.54
CA ASP A 67 -13.54 -5.68 -6.54
C ASP A 67 -12.82 -5.64 -5.17
N ASN A 68 -13.04 -4.59 -4.41
CA ASN A 68 -12.34 -4.38 -3.15
C ASN A 68 -13.34 -4.06 -2.03
N LEU A 69 -13.32 -4.86 -0.97
CA LEU A 69 -14.07 -4.64 0.25
C LEU A 69 -13.15 -4.17 1.37
N VAL A 70 -13.31 -2.94 1.81
CA VAL A 70 -12.64 -2.42 3.00
C VAL A 70 -13.60 -2.51 4.17
N LEU A 71 -13.25 -3.33 5.16
CA LEU A 71 -14.12 -3.56 6.32
C LEU A 71 -14.24 -2.32 7.21
N ASN A 72 -13.18 -1.50 7.29
CA ASN A 72 -13.06 -0.37 8.21
C ASN A 72 -13.15 -0.76 9.70
N SER A 73 -13.64 -1.95 9.98
CA SER A 73 -13.62 -2.64 11.27
C SER A 73 -13.94 -4.11 11.06
N ILE A 74 -13.21 -4.98 11.74
CA ILE A 74 -13.37 -6.43 11.69
C ILE A 74 -14.79 -6.92 12.05
N ILE A 75 -15.55 -6.11 12.82
CA ILE A 75 -16.93 -6.44 13.21
C ILE A 75 -17.90 -6.58 12.01
N TYR A 76 -17.54 -5.96 10.87
CA TYR A 76 -18.36 -6.04 9.66
C TYR A 76 -18.12 -7.30 8.84
N LEU A 77 -17.08 -8.08 9.15
CA LEU A 77 -16.70 -9.27 8.39
C LEU A 77 -17.88 -10.24 8.21
N ARG A 78 -18.52 -10.63 9.32
CA ARG A 78 -19.66 -11.58 9.29
C ARG A 78 -20.85 -11.08 8.47
N LYS A 79 -21.08 -9.76 8.46
CA LYS A 79 -22.15 -9.15 7.67
C LYS A 79 -21.83 -9.06 6.18
N SER A 80 -20.56 -9.22 5.83
CA SER A 80 -20.09 -9.18 4.45
C SER A 80 -19.99 -10.57 3.81
N THR A 81 -20.24 -11.65 4.58
CA THR A 81 -20.08 -13.03 4.10
C THR A 81 -21.00 -13.34 2.91
N ASP A 82 -22.26 -12.86 2.96
CA ASP A 82 -23.22 -13.08 1.86
C ASP A 82 -22.75 -12.38 0.57
N LEU A 83 -22.22 -11.16 0.66
CA LEU A 83 -21.61 -10.46 -0.47
C LEU A 83 -20.42 -11.24 -1.01
N LEU A 84 -19.52 -11.65 -0.13
CA LEU A 84 -18.29 -12.36 -0.50
C LEU A 84 -18.57 -13.76 -1.08
N SER A 85 -19.65 -14.42 -0.70
CA SER A 85 -20.01 -15.75 -1.23
C SER A 85 -20.25 -15.76 -2.74
N GLN A 86 -20.52 -14.61 -3.34
CA GLN A 86 -20.79 -14.44 -4.78
C GLN A 86 -19.50 -14.49 -5.62
N TYR A 87 -18.33 -14.36 -5.00
CA TYR A 87 -17.04 -14.41 -5.68
C TYR A 87 -16.48 -15.82 -5.77
N ASP A 88 -15.67 -16.07 -6.79
CA ASP A 88 -14.94 -17.33 -6.95
C ASP A 88 -13.69 -17.36 -6.08
N HIS A 89 -13.00 -16.20 -5.96
CA HIS A 89 -11.80 -16.04 -5.14
C HIS A 89 -11.90 -14.78 -4.27
N ILE A 90 -11.48 -14.95 -3.02
CA ILE A 90 -11.48 -13.90 -2.00
C ILE A 90 -10.07 -13.79 -1.45
N HIS A 91 -9.41 -12.69 -1.75
CA HIS A 91 -8.04 -12.41 -1.33
C HIS A 91 -8.06 -11.61 -0.01
N ALA A 92 -7.72 -12.27 1.09
CA ALA A 92 -7.77 -11.67 2.43
C ALA A 92 -6.43 -11.02 2.79
N TYR A 93 -6.43 -9.70 2.92
CA TYR A 93 -5.32 -8.86 3.39
C TYR A 93 -5.70 -8.26 4.75
N LEU A 94 -5.67 -9.08 5.79
CA LEU A 94 -6.05 -8.69 7.16
C LEU A 94 -4.82 -8.53 8.05
N ASP A 95 -4.97 -7.85 9.20
CA ASP A 95 -3.85 -7.58 10.10
C ASP A 95 -3.19 -8.88 10.61
N ASN A 96 -1.87 -8.89 10.75
CA ASN A 96 -1.07 -9.99 11.30
C ASN A 96 -1.13 -10.08 12.85
N ASP A 97 -2.26 -9.69 13.44
CA ASP A 97 -2.53 -9.82 14.85
C ASP A 97 -3.52 -10.98 15.16
N GLU A 98 -3.87 -11.16 16.41
CA GLU A 98 -4.78 -12.23 16.82
C GLU A 98 -6.18 -12.05 16.24
N ALA A 99 -6.66 -10.79 16.13
CA ALA A 99 -7.99 -10.48 15.60
C ALA A 99 -8.05 -10.75 14.11
N GLY A 100 -7.05 -10.33 13.35
CA GLY A 100 -6.94 -10.58 11.92
C GLY A 100 -6.84 -12.08 11.60
N ARG A 101 -6.02 -12.85 12.34
CA ARG A 101 -5.95 -14.31 12.16
C ARG A 101 -7.28 -15.01 12.43
N LYS A 102 -8.00 -14.60 13.48
CA LYS A 102 -9.36 -15.13 13.75
C LYS A 102 -10.35 -14.77 12.65
N ALA A 103 -10.19 -13.60 12.05
CA ALA A 103 -11.03 -13.16 10.95
C ALA A 103 -10.77 -13.96 9.68
N VAL A 104 -9.50 -14.23 9.33
CA VAL A 104 -9.15 -15.13 8.22
C VAL A 104 -9.75 -16.52 8.45
N GLN A 105 -9.63 -17.06 9.66
CA GLN A 105 -10.23 -18.35 9.98
C GLN A 105 -11.75 -18.33 9.83
N THR A 106 -12.42 -17.26 10.29
CA THR A 106 -13.87 -17.08 10.14
C THR A 106 -14.28 -17.05 8.66
N LEU A 107 -13.49 -16.39 7.79
CA LEU A 107 -13.73 -16.41 6.35
C LEU A 107 -13.58 -17.83 5.77
N LYS A 108 -12.50 -18.54 6.12
CA LYS A 108 -12.25 -19.92 5.67
C LYS A 108 -13.35 -20.88 6.13
N ASP A 109 -13.81 -20.74 7.36
CA ASP A 109 -14.90 -21.57 7.91
C ASP A 109 -16.22 -21.34 7.16
N SER A 110 -16.46 -20.10 6.69
CA SER A 110 -17.71 -19.72 6.04
C SER A 110 -17.69 -19.94 4.52
N LEU A 111 -16.54 -19.74 3.85
CA LEU A 111 -16.42 -19.64 2.40
C LEU A 111 -15.44 -20.68 1.81
N GLY A 112 -14.79 -21.46 2.66
CA GLY A 112 -13.95 -22.59 2.26
C GLY A 112 -12.73 -22.20 1.42
N GLU A 113 -12.46 -23.02 0.40
CA GLU A 113 -11.29 -22.89 -0.47
C GLU A 113 -11.27 -21.64 -1.36
N LYS A 114 -12.37 -20.89 -1.39
CA LYS A 114 -12.41 -19.59 -2.09
C LYS A 114 -11.51 -18.54 -1.44
N VAL A 115 -11.14 -18.72 -0.16
CA VAL A 115 -10.40 -17.75 0.62
C VAL A 115 -8.90 -17.99 0.49
N ILE A 116 -8.21 -17.02 -0.11
CA ILE A 116 -6.76 -16.97 -0.27
C ILE A 116 -6.23 -15.99 0.77
N ASP A 117 -5.41 -16.50 1.68
CA ASP A 117 -4.82 -15.73 2.78
C ASP A 117 -3.48 -15.14 2.34
N HIS A 118 -3.39 -13.82 2.36
CA HIS A 118 -2.19 -13.07 1.97
C HIS A 118 -1.38 -12.53 3.16
N THR A 119 -1.70 -12.91 4.39
CA THR A 119 -0.97 -12.43 5.58
C THR A 119 0.52 -12.83 5.57
N ALA A 120 0.87 -13.93 4.89
CA ALA A 120 2.25 -14.35 4.72
C ALA A 120 3.08 -13.41 3.82
N ASP A 121 2.45 -12.69 2.88
CA ASP A 121 3.13 -11.82 1.91
C ASP A 121 3.76 -10.59 2.59
N TYR A 122 3.28 -10.22 3.78
CA TYR A 122 3.81 -9.15 4.63
C TYR A 122 4.23 -9.65 6.01
N ASN A 123 4.80 -10.85 6.05
CA ASN A 123 5.31 -11.41 7.29
C ASN A 123 6.36 -10.49 7.95
N GLY A 124 6.34 -10.38 9.29
CA GLY A 124 7.18 -9.46 10.04
C GLY A 124 6.68 -8.01 10.08
N CYS A 125 5.53 -7.74 9.43
CA CYS A 125 4.78 -6.49 9.54
C CYS A 125 3.40 -6.75 10.10
N LYS A 126 2.85 -5.76 10.80
CA LYS A 126 1.51 -5.86 11.37
C LYS A 126 0.44 -5.92 10.29
N ASP A 127 0.60 -5.10 9.25
CA ASP A 127 -0.34 -4.92 8.16
C ASP A 127 0.40 -4.60 6.85
N LEU A 128 -0.33 -4.55 5.74
CA LEU A 128 0.22 -4.28 4.42
C LEU A 128 0.75 -2.86 4.28
N ASN A 129 0.19 -1.89 5.02
CA ASN A 129 0.68 -0.53 5.03
C ASN A 129 2.05 -0.42 5.70
N GLU A 130 2.26 -1.09 6.83
CA GLU A 130 3.58 -1.14 7.47
C GLU A 130 4.62 -1.77 6.55
N PHE A 131 4.27 -2.84 5.83
CA PHE A 131 5.14 -3.48 4.85
C PHE A 131 5.55 -2.52 3.72
N LEU A 132 4.61 -1.79 3.13
CA LEU A 132 4.90 -0.79 2.10
C LEU A 132 5.85 0.28 2.62
N VAL A 133 5.58 0.84 3.80
CA VAL A 133 6.40 1.92 4.40
C VAL A 133 7.82 1.45 4.67
N LYS A 134 8.01 0.24 5.22
CA LYS A 134 9.34 -0.33 5.47
C LYS A 134 10.13 -0.54 4.18
N ASN A 135 9.48 -1.06 3.13
CA ASN A 135 10.14 -1.28 1.84
C ASN A 135 10.56 0.03 1.17
N GLN A 136 9.74 1.06 1.22
CA GLN A 136 10.11 2.38 0.68
C GLN A 136 11.29 3.02 1.44
N GLN A 137 11.35 2.86 2.75
CA GLN A 137 12.48 3.34 3.56
C GLN A 137 13.78 2.61 3.19
N ASN A 138 13.74 1.30 2.96
CA ASN A 138 14.90 0.52 2.55
C ASN A 138 15.43 0.94 1.18
N ILE A 139 14.54 1.18 0.20
CA ILE A 139 14.94 1.67 -1.14
C ILE A 139 15.59 3.06 -1.04
N ASN A 140 15.03 3.97 -0.26
CA ASN A 140 15.58 5.31 -0.08
C ASN A 140 16.95 5.28 0.61
N HIS A 141 17.15 4.39 1.57
CA HIS A 141 18.46 4.20 2.24
C HIS A 141 19.53 3.67 1.27
N GLN A 142 19.18 2.68 0.44
CA GLN A 142 20.09 2.13 -0.57
C GLN A 142 20.47 3.18 -1.62
N ASN A 143 19.52 4.01 -2.06
CA ASN A 143 19.79 5.08 -3.03
C ASN A 143 20.67 6.18 -2.42
N SER A 144 20.53 6.50 -1.15
CA SER A 144 21.38 7.48 -0.45
C SER A 144 22.80 6.97 -0.31
N THR A 145 23.02 5.72 0.08
CA THR A 145 24.36 5.12 0.21
C THR A 145 25.07 4.95 -1.13
N ASN A 146 24.33 4.65 -2.20
CA ASN A 146 24.89 4.56 -3.56
C ASN A 146 25.32 5.94 -4.10
N ASN A 147 24.57 6.99 -3.79
CA ASN A 147 24.95 8.35 -4.17
C ASN A 147 26.21 8.83 -3.42
N GLU A 148 26.34 8.56 -2.12
CA GLU A 148 27.53 8.88 -1.34
C GLU A 148 28.78 8.13 -1.83
N SER A 149 28.64 6.85 -2.22
CA SER A 149 29.75 6.08 -2.79
C SER A 149 30.17 6.56 -4.19
N ASN A 150 29.24 7.07 -4.99
CA ASN A 150 29.58 7.65 -6.30
C ASN A 150 30.28 9.00 -6.18
N ILE A 151 29.87 9.87 -5.25
CA ILE A 151 30.52 11.16 -4.99
C ILE A 151 31.98 10.93 -4.53
N ASN A 152 32.19 10.00 -3.60
CA ASN A 152 33.54 9.68 -3.11
C ASN A 152 34.44 9.05 -4.18
N ASN A 153 33.88 8.38 -5.19
CA ASN A 153 34.65 7.83 -6.32
C ASN A 153 34.97 8.90 -7.37
N GLU A 154 34.18 9.95 -7.52
CA GLU A 154 34.46 11.07 -8.41
C GLU A 154 35.53 11.98 -7.81
N GLU A 155 35.47 12.28 -6.50
CA GLU A 155 36.53 13.05 -5.81
C GLU A 155 37.91 12.35 -5.83
N SER A 156 37.94 11.01 -5.69
CA SER A 156 39.20 10.25 -5.76
C SER A 156 39.81 10.16 -7.17
N ASN A 157 39.04 10.40 -8.23
CA ASN A 157 39.51 10.43 -9.61
C ASN A 157 39.95 11.83 -10.06
N GLU A 158 39.50 12.91 -9.43
CA GLU A 158 39.98 14.27 -9.71
C GLU A 158 41.36 14.55 -9.11
N GLU A 159 41.73 13.97 -7.97
CA GLU A 159 43.06 14.12 -7.37
C GLU A 159 44.19 13.44 -8.17
N ILE A 160 43.90 12.56 -9.12
CA ILE A 160 44.91 11.85 -9.95
C ILE A 160 45.16 12.58 -11.29
N SER A 161 44.40 13.62 -11.67
CA SER A 161 44.48 14.26 -12.98
C SER A 161 45.17 15.63 -13.03
N GLU A 162 45.74 16.16 -11.92
CA GLU A 162 46.51 17.41 -11.92
C GLU A 162 48.03 17.17 -12.14
N GLY A 163 48.38 16.51 -13.24
CA GLY A 163 49.75 16.29 -13.64
C GLY A 163 49.90 16.13 -15.14
N GLY A 164 49.67 17.18 -15.95
CA GLY A 164 50.04 17.08 -17.37
C GLY A 164 49.29 18.02 -18.33
N LEU A 165 49.78 19.24 -18.44
CA LEU A 165 49.96 20.08 -19.66
C LEU A 165 48.85 20.18 -20.73
N HIS A 166 48.39 21.43 -20.86
CA HIS A 166 48.16 22.21 -22.09
C HIS A 166 47.21 21.70 -23.20
N GLY A 167 46.19 22.50 -23.45
CA GLY A 167 45.80 22.77 -24.82
C GLY A 167 44.33 22.78 -25.17
N SER A 168 43.85 23.97 -25.41
CA SER A 168 42.78 24.35 -26.38
C SER A 168 41.30 24.33 -25.94
N ARG A 169 40.87 25.56 -25.75
CA ARG A 169 39.51 26.07 -25.99
C ARG A 169 38.74 25.34 -27.06
N ARG A 170 37.47 25.07 -26.83
CA ARG A 170 36.33 25.56 -27.63
C ARG A 170 34.99 25.41 -26.93
N VAL A 171 34.36 26.56 -26.82
CA VAL A 171 32.94 26.88 -26.60
C VAL A 171 32.04 26.10 -27.55
N LEU A 172 30.89 25.65 -27.06
CA LEU A 172 29.66 25.82 -27.82
C LEU A 172 28.41 25.68 -26.92
N HIS A 173 27.68 26.75 -26.90
CA HIS A 173 26.32 27.02 -26.47
C HIS A 173 25.25 26.17 -27.17
N ARG A 174 24.08 26.17 -26.55
CA ARG A 174 22.71 25.90 -27.05
C ARG A 174 22.18 24.50 -26.82
N CYS A 175 20.90 24.33 -26.48
CA CYS A 175 19.70 25.19 -26.47
C CYS A 175 18.64 24.55 -25.61
N LEU A 176 17.90 25.40 -24.95
CA LEU A 176 16.50 25.26 -24.52
C LEU A 176 15.57 24.91 -25.69
N ARG A 177 14.73 23.91 -25.48
CA ARG A 177 13.27 24.05 -25.71
C ARG A 177 12.56 22.85 -25.11
#